data_86bf035f8dc40d23ad5e9f203114f674
#
_entry.id   86bf035f8dc40d23ad5e9f203114f674
#
_cell.length_a   1.000
_cell.length_b   1.000
_cell.length_c   1.000
_cell.angle_alpha   90.00
_cell.angle_beta   90.00
_cell.angle_gamma   90.00
#
_symmetry.space_group_name_H-M   'P 1'
#
loop_
_entity.id
_entity.type
_entity.pdbx_description
1 polymer ?
#
loop_
_entity_poly.entity_id
_entity_poly.type
_entity_poly.pdbx_seq_one_letter_code
_entity_poly.pdbx_strand_id
1 'polypeptide(L)' 'MPLSFTDYYEVLGVPRDADHDTIRRAYRKLARKYHPDLNKQADAEAQFKDVGEAYKVLGDPEKRAAYDDVGQRYRSGQ' A
#
# COMPACT_ATOMS: atom_id res chain seq x y z
N MET A 1 -12.46 17.22 -12.26
CA MET A 1 -12.01 15.83 -12.05
C MET A 1 -11.58 15.63 -10.61
N PRO A 2 -12.22 14.76 -9.88
CA PRO A 2 -11.80 14.54 -8.49
C PRO A 2 -10.42 13.90 -8.41
N LEU A 3 -9.72 14.23 -7.35
CA LEU A 3 -8.44 13.62 -7.09
C LEU A 3 -8.63 12.16 -6.72
N SER A 4 -7.72 11.36 -7.19
CA SER A 4 -7.72 9.94 -6.88
C SER A 4 -6.94 9.73 -5.58
N PHE A 5 -7.53 9.03 -4.63
CA PHE A 5 -6.86 8.70 -3.39
C PHE A 5 -6.55 7.21 -3.39
N THR A 6 -5.27 6.88 -3.43
CA THR A 6 -4.85 5.47 -3.43
C THR A 6 -4.94 4.90 -2.03
N ASP A 7 -5.70 3.83 -1.88
CA ASP A 7 -5.83 3.14 -0.60
C ASP A 7 -4.71 2.10 -0.48
N TYR A 8 -3.64 2.47 0.20
CA TYR A 8 -2.48 1.61 0.35
C TYR A 8 -2.77 0.38 1.21
N TYR A 9 -3.73 0.48 2.13
CA TYR A 9 -4.15 -0.70 2.91
C TYR A 9 -4.77 -1.73 2.00
N GLU A 10 -5.58 -1.26 1.05
CA GLU A 10 -6.19 -2.16 0.08
C GLU A 10 -5.13 -2.77 -0.84
N VAL A 11 -4.14 -1.97 -1.25
CA VAL A 11 -3.06 -2.46 -2.10
C VAL A 11 -2.33 -3.61 -1.40
N LEU A 12 -2.09 -3.49 -0.11
CA LEU A 12 -1.42 -4.56 0.65
C LEU A 12 -2.39 -5.64 1.14
N GLY A 13 -3.68 -5.40 1.02
CA GLY A 13 -4.68 -6.37 1.47
C GLY A 13 -4.75 -6.52 2.97
N VAL A 14 -4.56 -5.42 3.70
CA VAL A 14 -4.61 -5.44 5.16
C VAL A 14 -5.63 -4.44 5.67
N PRO A 15 -6.18 -4.64 6.88
CA PRO A 15 -7.09 -3.65 7.46
C PRO A 15 -6.37 -2.39 7.90
N ARG A 16 -7.11 -1.30 8.03
CA ARG A 16 -6.52 -0.03 8.41
C ARG A 16 -5.91 -0.03 9.80
N ASP A 17 -6.36 -0.91 10.66
CA ASP A 17 -5.81 -1.03 12.02
C ASP A 17 -4.73 -2.09 12.11
N ALA A 18 -4.23 -2.59 10.99
CA ALA A 18 -3.17 -3.58 10.98
C ALA A 18 -1.94 -3.03 11.70
N ASP A 19 -1.28 -3.88 12.49
CA ASP A 19 -0.07 -3.47 13.14
C ASP A 19 1.10 -3.49 12.14
N HIS A 20 2.22 -2.93 12.56
CA HIS A 20 3.38 -2.80 11.69
C HIS A 20 3.85 -4.16 11.17
N ASP A 21 3.81 -5.17 12.01
CA ASP A 21 4.28 -6.49 11.64
C ASP A 21 3.39 -7.12 10.55
N THR A 22 2.09 -6.95 10.67
CA THR A 22 1.14 -7.43 9.68
C THR A 22 1.37 -6.75 8.33
N ILE A 23 1.61 -5.44 8.37
CA ILE A 23 1.89 -4.67 7.15
C ILE A 23 3.17 -5.17 6.49
N ARG A 24 4.21 -5.40 7.27
CA ARG A 24 5.48 -5.88 6.75
C ARG A 24 5.36 -7.25 6.11
N ARG A 25 4.63 -8.16 6.76
CA ARG A 25 4.42 -9.50 6.22
C ARG A 25 3.65 -9.46 4.91
N ALA A 26 2.61 -8.63 4.86
CA ALA A 26 1.81 -8.48 3.65
C ALA A 26 2.67 -7.96 2.50
N TYR A 27 3.50 -6.97 2.79
CA TYR A 27 4.41 -6.43 1.79
C TYR A 27 5.35 -7.50 1.24
N ARG A 28 5.98 -8.26 2.13
CA ARG A 28 6.93 -9.31 1.72
C ARG A 28 6.27 -10.35 0.83
N LYS A 29 5.07 -10.75 1.19
CA LYS A 29 4.32 -11.74 0.43
C LYS A 29 4.01 -11.24 -0.97
N LEU A 30 3.52 -10.01 -1.08
CA LEU A 30 3.15 -9.43 -2.36
C LEU A 30 4.38 -9.08 -3.20
N ALA A 31 5.45 -8.61 -2.56
CA ALA A 31 6.68 -8.29 -3.26
C ALA A 31 7.26 -9.54 -3.92
N ARG A 32 7.16 -10.68 -3.24
CA ARG A 32 7.61 -11.94 -3.81
C ARG A 32 6.70 -12.38 -4.95
N LYS A 33 5.40 -12.24 -4.77
CA LYS A 33 4.43 -12.65 -5.77
C LYS A 33 4.60 -11.90 -7.09
N TYR A 34 4.86 -10.60 -7.00
CA TYR A 34 4.93 -9.74 -8.19
C TYR A 34 6.34 -9.37 -8.61
N HIS A 35 7.35 -9.99 -8.00
CA HIS A 35 8.72 -9.66 -8.36
C HIS A 35 8.99 -9.98 -9.82
N PRO A 36 9.59 -9.05 -10.58
CA PRO A 36 9.79 -9.24 -12.02
C PRO A 36 10.59 -10.48 -12.38
N ASP A 37 11.48 -10.92 -11.51
CA ASP A 37 12.26 -12.13 -11.74
C ASP A 37 11.44 -13.40 -11.56
N LEU A 38 10.40 -13.35 -10.75
CA LEU A 38 9.58 -14.52 -10.45
C LEU A 38 8.25 -14.52 -11.19
N ASN A 39 7.82 -13.37 -11.66
CA ASN A 39 6.53 -13.25 -12.32
C ASN A 39 6.70 -12.42 -13.60
N LYS A 40 6.51 -13.06 -14.73
CA LYS A 40 6.73 -12.43 -16.02
C LYS A 40 5.46 -11.87 -16.66
N GLN A 41 4.36 -11.85 -15.92
CA GLN A 41 3.12 -11.30 -16.45
C GLN A 41 3.27 -9.80 -16.69
N ALA A 42 2.51 -9.31 -17.67
CA ALA A 42 2.64 -7.93 -18.11
C ALA A 42 2.35 -6.92 -16.99
N ASP A 43 1.41 -7.24 -16.10
CA ASP A 43 1.01 -6.33 -15.02
C ASP A 43 1.78 -6.54 -13.72
N ALA A 44 2.66 -7.55 -13.65
CA ALA A 44 3.39 -7.84 -12.42
C ALA A 44 4.29 -6.68 -12.01
N GLU A 45 4.94 -6.05 -12.97
CA GLU A 45 5.83 -4.92 -12.68
C GLU A 45 5.05 -3.75 -12.09
N ALA A 46 3.87 -3.45 -12.64
CA ALA A 46 3.04 -2.38 -12.12
C ALA A 46 2.56 -2.70 -10.72
N GLN A 47 2.16 -3.94 -10.48
CA GLN A 47 1.72 -4.36 -9.15
C GLN A 47 2.88 -4.30 -8.15
N PHE A 48 4.05 -4.73 -8.55
CA PHE A 48 5.22 -4.68 -7.69
C PHE A 48 5.54 -3.24 -7.28
N LYS A 49 5.43 -2.33 -8.22
CA LYS A 49 5.68 -0.91 -7.98
C LYS A 49 4.65 -0.34 -6.99
N ASP A 50 3.38 -0.68 -7.18
CA ASP A 50 2.31 -0.23 -6.28
C ASP A 50 2.50 -0.75 -4.87
N VAL A 51 2.87 -2.02 -4.74
CA VAL A 51 3.12 -2.64 -3.45
C VAL A 51 4.29 -1.95 -2.74
N GLY A 52 5.35 -1.66 -3.49
CA GLY A 52 6.50 -0.96 -2.93
C GLY A 52 6.16 0.44 -2.44
N GLU A 53 5.36 1.16 -3.21
CA GLU A 53 4.92 2.50 -2.82
C GLU A 53 4.05 2.46 -1.57
N ALA A 54 3.14 1.49 -1.51
CA ALA A 54 2.27 1.34 -0.35
C ALA A 54 3.10 1.08 0.92
N TYR A 55 4.08 0.22 0.83
CA TYR A 55 4.91 -0.09 1.99
C TYR A 55 5.81 1.09 2.38
N LYS A 56 6.27 1.86 1.40
CA LYS A 56 7.09 3.04 1.68
C LYS A 56 6.35 4.01 2.60
N VAL A 57 5.05 4.10 2.45
CA VAL A 57 4.21 4.97 3.28
C VAL A 57 3.80 4.25 4.56
N LEU A 58 3.22 3.06 4.45
CA LEU A 58 2.65 2.37 5.60
C LEU A 58 3.71 1.74 6.50
N GLY A 59 4.89 1.50 5.97
CA GLY A 59 5.98 0.93 6.76
C GLY A 59 6.74 1.95 7.61
N ASP A 60 6.47 3.24 7.40
CA ASP A 60 7.11 4.32 8.16
C ASP A 60 6.06 4.93 9.08
N PRO A 61 6.24 4.89 10.41
CA PRO A 61 5.22 5.39 11.33
C PRO A 61 4.82 6.84 11.10
N GLU A 62 5.76 7.70 10.77
CA GLU A 62 5.46 9.10 10.52
C GLU A 62 4.67 9.29 9.23
N LYS A 63 5.09 8.62 8.17
CA LYS A 63 4.39 8.71 6.90
C LYS A 63 3.02 8.07 6.99
N ARG A 64 2.92 6.97 7.73
CA ARG A 64 1.64 6.31 7.92
C ARG A 64 0.66 7.22 8.65
N ALA A 65 1.12 7.89 9.71
CA ALA A 65 0.26 8.79 10.46
C ALA A 65 -0.25 9.94 9.58
N ALA A 66 0.64 10.53 8.78
CA ALA A 66 0.25 11.59 7.87
C ALA A 66 -0.73 11.09 6.80
N TYR A 67 -0.47 9.91 6.29
CA TYR A 67 -1.34 9.31 5.29
C TYR A 67 -2.73 9.03 5.87
N ASP A 68 -2.78 8.50 7.09
CA ASP A 68 -4.05 8.18 7.74
C ASP A 68 -4.87 9.45 7.97
N ASP A 69 -4.22 10.54 8.33
CA ASP A 69 -4.90 11.81 8.55
C ASP A 69 -5.53 12.30 7.26
N VAL A 70 -4.77 12.30 6.18
CA VAL A 70 -5.28 12.71 4.87
C VAL A 70 -6.40 11.79 4.41
N GLY A 71 -6.22 10.50 4.59
CA GLY A 71 -7.23 9.52 4.20
C GLY A 71 -8.53 9.70 4.94
N GLN A 72 -8.46 10.01 6.24
CA GLN A 72 -9.66 10.25 7.03
C GLN A 72 -10.39 11.48 6.54
N ARG A 73 -9.67 12.54 6.23
CA ARG A 73 -10.28 13.75 5.70
C ARG A 73 -10.93 13.48 4.34
N TYR A 74 -10.28 12.74 3.51
CA TYR A 74 -10.80 12.40 2.19
C TYR A 74 -12.11 11.62 2.31
N ARG A 75 -12.13 10.63 3.22
CA ARG A 75 -13.31 9.79 3.41
C ARG A 75 -14.47 10.54 4.04
N SER A 76 -14.19 11.57 4.81
CA SER A 76 -15.25 12.37 5.44
C SER A 76 -15.82 13.42 4.52
N GLY A 77 -15.35 13.49 3.28
CA GLY A 77 -15.88 14.39 2.28
C GLY A 77 -15.37 15.81 2.38
N GLN A 78 -14.28 16.01 3.05
CA GLN A 78 -13.71 17.34 3.24
C GLN A 78 -12.75 17.72 2.13
#